data_a662b35d4a5807140f6253d1cae2a083
#
_entry.id   a662b35d4a5807140f6253d1cae2a083
#
_cell.length_a   1.000
_cell.length_b   1.000
_cell.length_c   1.000
_cell.angle_alpha   90.00
_cell.angle_beta   90.00
_cell.angle_gamma   90.00
#
_symmetry.space_group_name_H-M   'P 1'
#
loop_
_entity.id
_entity.type
_entity.pdbx_description
1 polymer ?
#
loop_
_entity_poly.entity_id
_entity_poly.type
_entity_poly.pdbx_seq_one_letter_code
_entity_poly.pdbx_strand_id
1 'polypeptide(L)'
;YKPIIIVAGEPNSIFFEIYFKAIHSKKFRSPLILIGSLNLIKLQMKKLNIKKKIRCLNFVKLNKYHLNNNCINLIDIKYNQSKPFENISTNSNDYIARSFNLALNIFKKKISKKFINGPISKKHFLNKRYLGITEYLANKSKSKNVAMLIFNKNLSVCPLTTHLPLK
;
A
#
# COMPACT_ATOMS: atom_id res chain seq x y z
N TYR A 1 16.89 -9.11 -6.20
CA TYR A 1 16.32 -7.79 -5.88
C TYR A 1 15.52 -7.86 -4.59
N LYS A 2 15.63 -6.80 -3.73
CA LYS A 2 14.77 -6.67 -2.55
C LYS A 2 13.31 -6.45 -2.99
N PRO A 3 12.32 -6.98 -2.26
CA PRO A 3 10.91 -6.80 -2.61
C PRO A 3 10.46 -5.34 -2.49
N ILE A 4 9.40 -5.00 -3.22
CA ILE A 4 8.68 -3.74 -3.07
C ILE A 4 7.41 -4.03 -2.26
N ILE A 5 7.20 -3.29 -1.18
CA ILE A 5 5.99 -3.41 -0.36
C ILE A 5 4.91 -2.50 -0.95
N ILE A 6 3.72 -3.05 -1.12
CA ILE A 6 2.55 -2.33 -1.61
C ILE A 6 1.45 -2.46 -0.56
N VAL A 7 0.97 -1.34 -0.04
CA VAL A 7 -0.19 -1.29 0.85
C VAL A 7 -1.41 -0.89 0.05
N ALA A 8 -2.46 -1.71 0.10
CA ALA A 8 -3.68 -1.46 -0.69
C ALA A 8 -4.40 -0.15 -0.34
N GLY A 9 -4.30 0.30 0.92
CA GLY A 9 -4.97 1.52 1.37
C GLY A 9 -6.47 1.35 1.55
N GLU A 10 -7.24 2.31 1.06
CA GLU A 10 -8.71 2.31 1.17
C GLU A 10 -9.32 1.14 0.38
N PRO A 11 -10.07 0.24 1.04
CA PRO A 11 -10.63 -0.95 0.40
C PRO A 11 -11.63 -0.63 -0.71
N ASN A 12 -12.33 0.48 -0.60
CA ASN A 12 -13.36 0.91 -1.55
C ASN A 12 -12.85 1.91 -2.60
N SER A 13 -11.54 1.87 -2.87
CA SER A 13 -10.88 2.66 -3.91
C SER A 13 -10.67 1.87 -5.20
N ILE A 14 -10.23 2.55 -6.24
CA ILE A 14 -9.84 1.95 -7.53
C ILE A 14 -8.49 1.22 -7.48
N PHE A 15 -7.86 1.11 -6.31
CA PHE A 15 -6.50 0.61 -6.17
C PHE A 15 -6.30 -0.78 -6.78
N PHE A 16 -7.18 -1.73 -6.46
CA PHE A 16 -7.00 -3.10 -6.94
C PHE A 16 -7.17 -3.20 -8.46
N GLU A 17 -8.04 -2.42 -9.06
CA GLU A 17 -8.16 -2.37 -10.53
C GLU A 17 -6.84 -1.90 -11.16
N ILE A 18 -6.26 -0.82 -10.65
CA ILE A 18 -4.95 -0.30 -11.12
C ILE A 18 -3.86 -1.33 -10.88
N TYR A 19 -3.82 -1.93 -9.69
CA TYR A 19 -2.84 -2.95 -9.33
C TYR A 19 -2.89 -4.15 -10.27
N PHE A 20 -4.07 -4.70 -10.51
CA PHE A 20 -4.24 -5.85 -11.40
C PHE A 20 -3.84 -5.52 -12.85
N LYS A 21 -4.24 -4.36 -13.36
CA LYS A 21 -3.83 -3.88 -14.70
C LYS A 21 -2.30 -3.77 -14.77
N ALA A 22 -1.66 -3.20 -13.75
CA ALA A 22 -0.21 -3.03 -13.71
C ALA A 22 0.55 -4.36 -13.72
N ILE A 23 0.14 -5.34 -12.89
CA ILE A 23 0.81 -6.65 -12.84
C ILE A 23 0.50 -7.55 -14.05
N HIS A 24 -0.53 -7.24 -14.82
CA HIS A 24 -0.85 -7.91 -16.07
C HIS A 24 -0.02 -7.35 -17.23
N SER A 25 0.08 -6.03 -17.32
CA SER A 25 0.69 -5.34 -18.45
C SER A 25 2.21 -5.21 -18.38
N LYS A 26 2.81 -5.32 -17.18
CA LYS A 26 4.24 -5.07 -16.97
C LYS A 26 4.92 -6.18 -16.19
N LYS A 27 6.18 -6.47 -16.59
CA LYS A 27 7.08 -7.36 -15.83
C LYS A 27 7.92 -6.51 -14.87
N PHE A 28 7.90 -6.86 -13.59
CA PHE A 28 8.68 -6.21 -12.55
C PHE A 28 9.88 -7.08 -12.16
N ARG A 29 11.08 -6.49 -12.12
CA ARG A 29 12.30 -7.20 -11.68
C ARG A 29 12.27 -7.52 -10.18
N SER A 30 11.82 -6.55 -9.36
CA SER A 30 11.65 -6.76 -7.91
C SER A 30 10.38 -7.53 -7.62
N PRO A 31 10.41 -8.52 -6.71
CA PRO A 31 9.18 -9.14 -6.22
C PRO A 31 8.26 -8.11 -5.57
N LEU A 32 6.97 -8.24 -5.81
CA LEU A 32 5.95 -7.38 -5.19
C LEU A 32 5.31 -8.14 -4.02
N ILE A 33 5.21 -7.50 -2.87
CA ILE A 33 4.48 -8.00 -1.70
C ILE A 33 3.32 -7.04 -1.45
N LEU A 34 2.11 -7.55 -1.60
CA LEU A 34 0.88 -6.82 -1.34
C LEU A 34 0.44 -7.05 0.11
N ILE A 35 0.15 -5.97 0.82
CA ILE A 35 -0.51 -5.98 2.12
C ILE A 35 -1.96 -5.56 1.90
N GLY A 36 -2.90 -6.46 2.18
CA GLY A 36 -4.31 -6.23 1.92
C GLY A 36 -5.18 -7.38 2.42
N SER A 37 -6.48 -7.30 2.21
CA SER A 37 -7.43 -8.35 2.60
C SER A 37 -7.62 -9.40 1.50
N LEU A 38 -7.40 -10.66 1.84
CA LEU A 38 -7.63 -11.79 0.92
C LEU A 38 -9.10 -11.86 0.47
N ASN A 39 -10.04 -11.63 1.41
CA ASN A 39 -11.45 -11.62 1.10
C ASN A 39 -11.78 -10.55 0.06
N LEU A 40 -11.36 -9.32 0.31
CA LEU A 40 -11.59 -8.20 -0.58
C LEU A 40 -10.96 -8.40 -1.97
N ILE A 41 -9.71 -8.87 -2.01
CA ILE A 41 -9.03 -9.18 -3.28
C ILE A 41 -9.85 -10.18 -4.09
N LYS A 42 -10.33 -11.28 -3.48
CA LYS A 42 -11.14 -12.29 -4.16
C LYS A 42 -12.45 -11.70 -4.68
N LEU A 43 -13.15 -10.89 -3.89
CA LEU A 43 -14.39 -10.22 -4.30
C LEU A 43 -14.17 -9.30 -5.51
N GLN A 44 -13.12 -8.48 -5.46
CA GLN A 44 -12.82 -7.54 -6.54
C GLN A 44 -12.26 -8.25 -7.78
N MET A 45 -11.45 -9.29 -7.64
CA MET A 45 -11.02 -10.13 -8.76
C MET A 45 -12.22 -10.76 -9.48
N LYS A 46 -13.19 -11.29 -8.72
CA LYS A 46 -14.44 -11.83 -9.29
C LYS A 46 -15.21 -10.74 -10.06
N LYS A 47 -15.40 -9.57 -9.47
CA LYS A 47 -16.12 -8.44 -10.09
C LYS A 47 -15.43 -7.93 -11.35
N LEU A 48 -14.10 -7.90 -11.38
CA LEU A 48 -13.28 -7.40 -12.48
C LEU A 48 -12.91 -8.50 -13.50
N ASN A 49 -13.44 -9.72 -13.32
CA ASN A 49 -13.12 -10.90 -14.16
C ASN A 49 -11.61 -11.17 -14.31
N ILE A 50 -10.88 -11.05 -13.20
CA ILE A 50 -9.43 -11.26 -13.17
C ILE A 50 -9.11 -12.61 -12.53
N LYS A 51 -8.28 -13.40 -13.22
CA LYS A 51 -7.78 -14.68 -12.74
C LYS A 51 -6.27 -14.59 -12.50
N LYS A 52 -5.85 -14.60 -11.25
CA LYS A 52 -4.43 -14.64 -10.85
C LYS A 52 -4.28 -15.47 -9.59
N LYS A 53 -3.26 -16.31 -9.54
CA LYS A 53 -2.95 -17.12 -8.35
C LYS A 53 -2.52 -16.20 -7.21
N ILE A 54 -3.01 -16.45 -6.00
CA ILE A 54 -2.63 -15.73 -4.78
C ILE A 54 -1.85 -16.69 -3.89
N ARG A 55 -0.72 -16.22 -3.36
CA ARG A 55 0.09 -16.90 -2.36
C ARG A 55 0.08 -16.08 -1.07
N CYS A 56 -0.57 -16.60 -0.03
CA CYS A 56 -0.54 -15.96 1.28
C CYS A 56 0.82 -16.20 1.94
N LEU A 57 1.42 -15.11 2.43
CA LEU A 57 2.71 -15.09 3.09
C LEU A 57 2.52 -14.90 4.59
N ASN A 58 3.32 -15.62 5.38
CA ASN A 58 3.43 -15.36 6.81
C ASN A 58 4.51 -14.30 7.06
N PHE A 59 4.14 -13.19 7.67
CA PHE A 59 5.04 -12.08 7.98
C PHE A 59 6.29 -12.50 8.79
N VAL A 60 6.12 -13.41 9.76
CA VAL A 60 7.22 -13.85 10.62
C VAL A 60 8.29 -14.63 9.83
N LYS A 61 7.84 -15.38 8.82
CA LYS A 61 8.69 -16.23 7.97
C LYS A 61 9.07 -15.57 6.64
N LEU A 62 8.92 -14.25 6.51
CA LEU A 62 9.02 -13.55 5.22
C LEU A 62 10.37 -13.76 4.53
N ASN A 63 11.46 -13.82 5.29
CA ASN A 63 12.82 -14.06 4.77
C ASN A 63 13.04 -15.49 4.22
N LYS A 64 12.14 -16.43 4.53
CA LYS A 64 12.25 -17.83 4.08
C LYS A 64 11.58 -18.07 2.73
N TYR A 65 10.83 -17.10 2.19
CA TYR A 65 10.16 -17.27 0.91
C TYR A 65 11.05 -16.92 -0.27
N HIS A 66 11.14 -17.80 -1.23
CA HIS A 66 11.61 -17.46 -2.57
C HIS A 66 10.48 -16.73 -3.31
N LEU A 67 10.61 -15.40 -3.41
CA LEU A 67 9.58 -14.52 -3.95
C LEU A 67 9.77 -14.30 -5.46
N ASN A 68 8.67 -14.39 -6.21
CA ASN A 68 8.59 -14.01 -7.62
C ASN A 68 7.23 -13.34 -7.90
N ASN A 69 7.02 -12.88 -9.14
CA ASN A 69 5.79 -12.20 -9.56
C ASN A 69 4.82 -13.09 -10.37
N ASN A 70 5.03 -14.42 -10.39
CA ASN A 70 4.12 -15.35 -11.06
C ASN A 70 2.75 -15.42 -10.38
N CYS A 71 2.70 -15.09 -9.11
CA CYS A 71 1.48 -14.98 -8.32
C CYS A 71 1.46 -13.67 -7.53
N ILE A 72 0.31 -13.32 -6.98
CA ILE A 72 0.17 -12.22 -6.02
C ILE A 72 0.70 -12.72 -4.68
N ASN A 73 1.84 -12.17 -4.22
CA ASN A 73 2.35 -12.46 -2.89
C ASN A 73 1.62 -11.56 -1.90
N LEU A 74 0.73 -12.12 -1.10
CA LEU A 74 -0.17 -11.39 -0.21
C LEU A 74 0.19 -11.63 1.25
N ILE A 75 0.31 -10.57 2.03
CA ILE A 75 0.19 -10.63 3.49
C ILE A 75 -1.23 -10.21 3.83
N ASP A 76 -2.00 -11.15 4.34
CA ASP A 76 -3.42 -10.95 4.63
C ASP A 76 -3.63 -10.13 5.91
N ILE A 77 -4.36 -9.04 5.78
CA ILE A 77 -4.92 -8.26 6.88
C ILE A 77 -6.43 -8.40 6.83
N LYS A 78 -6.99 -9.13 7.79
CA LYS A 78 -8.43 -9.41 7.81
C LYS A 78 -9.25 -8.13 7.76
N TYR A 79 -10.12 -8.05 6.78
CA TYR A 79 -11.14 -7.03 6.62
C TYR A 79 -12.39 -7.68 6.04
N ASN A 80 -13.49 -7.63 6.75
CA ASN A 80 -14.73 -8.29 6.36
C ASN A 80 -15.61 -7.29 5.62
N GLN A 81 -15.87 -7.59 4.37
CA GLN A 81 -16.77 -6.87 3.49
C GLN A 81 -17.50 -7.89 2.61
N SER A 82 -18.79 -7.70 2.38
CA SER A 82 -19.61 -8.62 1.59
C SER A 82 -19.66 -8.24 0.12
N LYS A 83 -19.57 -6.97 -0.20
CA LYS A 83 -19.59 -6.45 -1.57
C LYS A 83 -18.18 -6.09 -2.04
N PRO A 84 -17.88 -6.19 -3.35
CA PRO A 84 -16.57 -5.82 -3.88
C PRO A 84 -16.24 -4.34 -3.69
N PHE A 85 -17.27 -3.48 -3.70
CA PHE A 85 -17.17 -2.03 -3.47
C PHE A 85 -18.34 -1.56 -2.61
N GLU A 86 -18.03 -0.72 -1.65
CA GLU A 86 -18.97 -0.07 -0.72
C GLU A 86 -18.62 1.42 -0.62
N ASN A 87 -19.42 2.20 0.11
CA ASN A 87 -19.11 3.59 0.37
C ASN A 87 -17.88 3.70 1.29
N ILE A 88 -17.01 4.67 1.00
CA ILE A 88 -15.86 4.99 1.87
C ILE A 88 -16.39 5.48 3.21
N SER A 89 -15.93 4.87 4.29
CA SER A 89 -16.34 5.20 5.66
C SER A 89 -15.19 5.02 6.65
N THR A 90 -15.43 5.32 7.91
CA THR A 90 -14.48 5.10 9.00
C THR A 90 -14.27 3.62 9.35
N ASN A 91 -15.14 2.73 8.87
CA ASN A 91 -15.08 1.29 9.17
C ASN A 91 -13.78 0.63 8.67
N SER A 92 -13.16 1.20 7.63
CA SER A 92 -11.88 0.72 7.08
C SER A 92 -10.64 1.22 7.84
N ASN A 93 -10.79 2.18 8.77
CA ASN A 93 -9.66 2.87 9.38
C ASN A 93 -8.71 1.93 10.13
N ASP A 94 -9.24 0.97 10.90
CA ASP A 94 -8.42 -0.01 11.63
C ASP A 94 -7.63 -0.91 10.65
N TYR A 95 -8.30 -1.41 9.61
CA TYR A 95 -7.67 -2.20 8.56
C TYR A 95 -6.52 -1.42 7.88
N ILE A 96 -6.76 -0.16 7.52
CA ILE A 96 -5.75 0.71 6.88
C ILE A 96 -4.58 0.92 7.84
N ALA A 97 -4.85 1.26 9.10
CA ALA A 97 -3.82 1.49 10.11
C ALA A 97 -2.95 0.24 10.37
N ARG A 98 -3.56 -0.95 10.49
CA ARG A 98 -2.83 -2.22 10.64
C ARG A 98 -1.97 -2.52 9.42
N SER A 99 -2.47 -2.24 8.21
CA SER A 99 -1.73 -2.44 6.97
C SER A 99 -0.47 -1.58 6.90
N PHE A 100 -0.56 -0.30 7.26
CA PHE A 100 0.60 0.60 7.33
C PHE A 100 1.57 0.21 8.44
N ASN A 101 1.09 -0.14 9.62
CA ASN A 101 1.94 -0.58 10.74
C ASN A 101 2.74 -1.84 10.36
N LEU A 102 2.13 -2.78 9.64
CA LEU A 102 2.83 -3.97 9.15
C LEU A 102 3.91 -3.60 8.12
N ALA A 103 3.61 -2.70 7.18
CA ALA A 103 4.59 -2.21 6.21
C ALA A 103 5.80 -1.58 6.91
N LEU A 104 5.58 -0.72 7.89
CA LEU A 104 6.64 -0.09 8.68
C LEU A 104 7.48 -1.13 9.46
N ASN A 105 6.85 -2.19 9.98
CA ASN A 105 7.57 -3.29 10.63
C ASN A 105 8.46 -4.07 9.67
N ILE A 106 8.04 -4.24 8.40
CA ILE A 106 8.87 -4.86 7.36
C ILE A 106 10.12 -4.00 7.08
N PHE A 107 9.98 -2.67 7.09
CA PHE A 107 11.13 -1.76 6.93
C PHE A 107 12.08 -1.82 8.12
N LYS A 108 11.57 -1.82 9.36
CA LYS A 108 12.39 -1.98 10.57
C LYS A 108 13.23 -3.25 10.52
N LYS A 109 12.68 -4.34 9.95
CA LYS A 109 13.42 -5.60 9.70
C LYS A 109 14.36 -5.55 8.50
N LYS A 110 14.49 -4.42 7.80
CA LYS A 110 15.36 -4.21 6.62
C LYS A 110 15.08 -5.17 5.44
N ILE A 111 13.90 -5.78 5.39
CA ILE A 111 13.48 -6.71 4.33
C ILE A 111 13.27 -5.95 3.02
N SER A 112 12.71 -4.75 3.10
CA SER A 112 12.49 -3.85 1.95
C SER A 112 12.99 -2.43 2.25
N LYS A 113 13.27 -1.69 1.17
CA LYS A 113 13.56 -0.24 1.21
C LYS A 113 12.59 0.57 0.35
N LYS A 114 11.63 -0.10 -0.32
CA LYS A 114 10.70 0.53 -1.26
C LYS A 114 9.27 0.26 -0.83
N PHE A 115 8.46 1.31 -0.87
CA PHE A 115 7.08 1.28 -0.44
C PHE A 115 6.21 2.03 -1.44
N ILE A 116 5.05 1.45 -1.75
CA ILE A 116 3.99 2.08 -2.55
C ILE A 116 2.72 1.99 -1.72
N ASN A 117 2.05 3.11 -1.51
CA ASN A 117 0.75 3.14 -0.87
C ASN A 117 -0.36 3.36 -1.89
N GLY A 118 -1.45 2.63 -1.71
CA GLY A 118 -2.72 2.90 -2.38
C GLY A 118 -3.39 4.17 -1.86
N PRO A 119 -4.49 4.59 -2.47
CA PRO A 119 -5.26 5.74 -2.03
C PRO A 119 -5.73 5.61 -0.58
N ILE A 120 -5.88 6.74 0.09
CA ILE A 120 -6.50 6.83 1.42
C ILE A 120 -7.51 7.98 1.43
N SER A 121 -8.54 7.87 2.24
CA SER A 121 -9.49 8.97 2.44
C SER A 121 -8.92 9.97 3.46
N LYS A 122 -8.63 11.19 3.01
CA LYS A 122 -8.22 12.28 3.93
C LYS A 122 -9.30 12.58 4.96
N LYS A 123 -10.57 12.57 4.53
CA LYS A 123 -11.73 12.86 5.39
C LYS A 123 -11.92 11.79 6.47
N HIS A 124 -11.90 10.51 6.09
CA HIS A 124 -12.26 9.42 6.99
C HIS A 124 -11.06 8.85 7.75
N PHE A 125 -9.92 8.63 7.07
CA PHE A 125 -8.75 8.00 7.69
C PHE A 125 -7.84 9.01 8.40
N LEU A 126 -7.44 10.11 7.74
CA LEU A 126 -6.55 11.10 8.35
C LEU A 126 -7.29 12.01 9.34
N ASN A 127 -8.60 12.20 9.17
CA ASN A 127 -9.50 12.92 10.07
C ASN A 127 -8.91 14.26 10.56
N LYS A 128 -8.37 15.07 9.63
CA LYS A 128 -7.72 16.37 9.90
C LYS A 128 -6.50 16.31 10.83
N ARG A 129 -6.08 15.14 11.32
CA ARG A 129 -4.90 14.98 12.20
C ARG A 129 -3.59 15.10 11.42
N TYR A 130 -3.61 14.84 10.14
CA TYR A 130 -2.47 14.90 9.23
C TYR A 130 -2.88 15.57 7.93
N LEU A 131 -2.00 16.40 7.37
CA LEU A 131 -2.23 17.08 6.09
C LEU A 131 -2.23 16.09 4.90
N GLY A 132 -1.46 15.03 5.02
CA GLY A 132 -1.38 13.98 4.01
C GLY A 132 -0.77 12.68 4.55
N ILE A 133 -0.60 11.72 3.64
CA ILE A 133 -0.01 10.41 3.97
C ILE A 133 1.47 10.55 4.34
N THR A 134 2.17 11.52 3.80
CA THR A 134 3.59 11.78 4.08
C THR A 134 3.78 12.09 5.56
N GLU A 135 3.00 13.02 6.09
CA GLU A 135 3.04 13.43 7.50
C GLU A 135 2.61 12.29 8.44
N TYR A 136 1.59 11.52 8.02
CA TYR A 136 1.15 10.32 8.75
C TYR A 136 2.28 9.30 8.86
N LEU A 137 2.94 8.98 7.75
CA LEU A 137 4.04 8.01 7.73
C LEU A 137 5.28 8.52 8.47
N ALA A 138 5.62 9.78 8.33
CA ALA A 138 6.71 10.42 9.07
C ALA A 138 6.50 10.30 10.59
N ASN A 139 5.31 10.62 11.06
CA ASN A 139 4.94 10.47 12.47
C ASN A 139 5.01 9.02 12.94
N LYS A 140 4.42 8.08 12.20
CA LYS A 140 4.42 6.65 12.54
C LYS A 140 5.82 6.02 12.51
N SER A 141 6.69 6.47 11.62
CA SER A 141 8.09 6.01 11.54
C SER A 141 9.03 6.74 12.51
N LYS A 142 8.55 7.82 13.17
CA LYS A 142 9.34 8.74 14.00
C LYS A 142 10.50 9.37 13.21
N SER A 143 10.31 9.59 11.91
CA SER A 143 11.31 10.21 11.05
C SER A 143 11.23 11.74 11.21
N LYS A 144 12.37 12.36 11.56
CA LYS A 144 12.50 13.83 11.66
C LYS A 144 12.79 14.48 10.31
N ASN A 145 13.58 13.81 9.48
CA ASN A 145 14.00 14.31 8.17
C ASN A 145 13.18 13.62 7.08
N VAL A 146 12.24 14.37 6.51
CA VAL A 146 11.35 13.92 5.44
C VAL A 146 11.46 14.93 4.30
N ALA A 147 11.66 14.43 3.08
CA ALA A 147 11.62 15.24 1.87
C ALA A 147 10.61 14.63 0.90
N MET A 148 9.87 15.48 0.21
CA MET A 148 9.01 15.11 -0.91
C MET A 148 9.78 15.33 -2.21
N LEU A 149 9.81 14.34 -3.09
CA LEU A 149 10.34 14.47 -4.44
C LEU A 149 9.24 14.20 -5.45
N ILE A 150 8.89 15.20 -6.24
CA ILE A 150 8.04 15.05 -7.41
C ILE A 150 8.97 14.74 -8.58
N PHE A 151 8.91 13.50 -9.06
CA PHE A 151 9.87 12.99 -10.03
C PHE A 151 9.28 12.90 -11.42
N ASN A 152 10.01 13.44 -12.39
CA ASN A 152 9.84 13.19 -13.82
C ASN A 152 11.23 13.05 -14.45
N LYS A 153 11.32 12.34 -15.59
CA LYS A 153 12.61 12.14 -16.28
C LYS A 153 13.31 13.44 -16.67
N ASN A 154 12.53 14.45 -17.05
CA ASN A 154 13.05 15.72 -17.56
C ASN A 154 13.21 16.79 -16.45
N LEU A 155 12.40 16.71 -15.39
CA LEU A 155 12.42 17.65 -14.29
C LEU A 155 11.98 16.97 -13.01
N SER A 156 12.76 17.12 -11.96
CA SER A 156 12.39 16.70 -10.61
C SER A 156 12.38 17.88 -9.66
N VAL A 157 11.34 17.99 -8.84
CA VAL A 157 11.14 19.10 -7.91
C VAL A 157 11.06 18.58 -6.48
N CYS A 158 11.83 19.18 -5.60
CA CYS A 158 11.78 18.93 -4.17
C CYS A 158 11.32 20.22 -3.48
N PRO A 159 10.02 20.36 -3.13
CA PRO A 159 9.51 21.55 -2.46
C PRO A 159 10.11 21.65 -1.04
N LEU A 160 10.51 22.86 -0.66
CA LEU A 160 11.01 23.13 0.70
C LEU A 160 9.88 22.99 1.73
N THR A 161 8.68 23.45 1.38
CA THR A 161 7.45 23.27 2.16
C THR A 161 6.39 22.58 1.32
N THR A 162 5.57 21.71 1.92
CA THR A 162 4.50 21.00 1.19
C THR A 162 3.15 21.70 1.27
N HIS A 163 2.82 22.28 2.41
CA HIS A 163 1.49 22.86 2.68
C HIS A 163 1.53 24.14 3.51
N LEU A 164 2.71 24.62 3.87
CA LEU A 164 2.88 25.81 4.69
C LEU A 164 3.56 26.92 3.88
N PRO A 165 3.18 28.19 4.08
CA PRO A 165 3.87 29.31 3.49
C PRO A 165 5.31 29.38 4.01
N LEU A 166 6.21 29.93 3.19
CA LEU A 166 7.53 30.36 3.65
C LEU A 166 7.32 31.60 4.54
N LYS A 167 7.87 31.58 5.75
CA LYS A 167 7.94 32.75 6.62
C LYS A 167 9.21 33.52 6.33
#